data_16591fd87c9fb63321e4e620ab0f4a8d
#
_entry.id   16591fd87c9fb63321e4e620ab0f4a8d
#
_cell.length_a   1.000
_cell.length_b   1.000
_cell.length_c   1.000
_cell.angle_alpha   90.00
_cell.angle_beta   90.00
_cell.angle_gamma   90.00
#
_symmetry.space_group_name_H-M   'P 1'
#
loop_
_entity.id
_entity.type
_entity.pdbx_description
1 polymer ?
#
loop_
_entity_poly.entity_id
_entity_poly.type
_entity_poly.pdbx_seq_one_letter_code
_entity_poly.pdbx_strand_id
1 'polypeptide(L)'
;MSIKSTIAALAASPFLFAGAAFTGPYVNLEANGSYPGGDYESGNLEAQVGYEGTTTGGIDWYVSAGPTVSHTESTDDYGDVEIAGYLGASKAITESVSAYGEVYGQSTDGDDNAYSGKVGVKFVF
;
A
#
# COMPACT_ATOMS: atom_id res chain seq x y z
N MET A 1 -14.73 -6.23 10.06
CA MET A 1 -14.16 -5.44 8.96
C MET A 1 -15.00 -5.61 7.71
N SER A 2 -15.49 -4.54 7.13
CA SER A 2 -16.35 -4.67 5.96
C SER A 2 -15.53 -5.00 4.70
N ILE A 3 -16.12 -5.78 3.81
CA ILE A 3 -15.52 -6.12 2.51
C ILE A 3 -15.20 -4.86 1.70
N LYS A 4 -15.98 -3.80 1.88
CA LYS A 4 -15.79 -2.52 1.18
C LYS A 4 -14.48 -1.82 1.56
N SER A 5 -14.08 -1.85 2.82
CA SER A 5 -12.81 -1.26 3.25
C SER A 5 -11.61 -2.06 2.75
N THR A 6 -11.74 -3.38 2.67
CA THR A 6 -10.71 -4.25 2.11
C THR A 6 -10.49 -3.98 0.62
N ILE A 7 -11.59 -3.81 -0.13
CA ILE A 7 -11.52 -3.49 -1.56
C ILE A 7 -10.90 -2.12 -1.78
N ALA A 8 -11.24 -1.12 -0.97
CA ALA A 8 -10.65 0.21 -1.08
C ALA A 8 -9.13 0.19 -0.82
N ALA A 9 -8.69 -0.55 0.20
CA ALA A 9 -7.27 -0.70 0.50
C ALA A 9 -6.51 -1.41 -0.63
N LEU A 10 -7.12 -2.39 -1.27
CA LEU A 10 -6.53 -3.07 -2.43
C LEU A 10 -6.48 -2.17 -3.66
N ALA A 11 -7.51 -1.35 -3.87
CA ALA A 11 -7.58 -0.44 -5.00
C ALA A 11 -6.53 0.68 -4.91
N ALA A 12 -6.13 1.06 -3.71
CA ALA A 12 -5.13 2.09 -3.46
C ALA A 12 -3.67 1.56 -3.51
N SER A 13 -3.47 0.26 -3.70
CA SER A 13 -2.13 -0.32 -3.75
C SER A 13 -1.38 0.11 -5.01
N PRO A 14 -0.11 0.57 -4.90
CA PRO A 14 0.72 0.94 -6.06
C PRO A 14 0.86 -0.18 -7.09
N PHE A 15 0.70 -1.42 -6.69
CA PHE A 15 0.75 -2.59 -7.57
C PHE A 15 -0.29 -2.58 -8.68
N LEU A 16 -1.40 -1.91 -8.50
CA LEU A 16 -2.44 -1.85 -9.53
C LEU A 16 -2.04 -0.99 -10.72
N PHE A 17 -1.01 -0.17 -10.55
CA PHE A 17 -0.48 0.69 -11.60
C PHE A 17 0.78 0.15 -12.27
N ALA A 18 1.24 -1.03 -11.85
CA ALA A 18 2.47 -1.68 -12.35
C ALA A 18 2.30 -2.30 -13.74
N GLY A 19 1.56 -1.65 -14.62
CA GLY A 19 1.47 -2.03 -16.03
C GLY A 19 2.47 -1.30 -16.91
N ALA A 20 3.16 -0.31 -16.38
CA ALA A 20 4.12 0.49 -17.12
C ALA A 20 5.53 0.24 -16.59
N ALA A 21 6.45 -0.09 -17.47
CA ALA A 21 7.85 -0.30 -17.14
C ALA A 21 8.54 1.03 -16.82
N PHE A 22 8.17 1.67 -15.72
CA PHE A 22 8.89 2.84 -15.22
C PHE A 22 10.00 2.38 -14.30
N THR A 23 11.20 2.87 -14.55
CA THR A 23 12.31 2.73 -13.63
C THR A 23 12.69 4.11 -13.15
N GLY A 24 12.62 4.34 -11.86
CA GLY A 24 12.99 5.62 -11.31
C GLY A 24 12.26 6.01 -10.04
N PRO A 25 12.52 7.23 -9.56
CA PRO A 25 11.85 7.75 -8.39
C PRO A 25 10.38 8.08 -8.65
N TYR A 26 9.55 7.91 -7.63
CA TYR A 26 8.14 8.29 -7.71
C TYR A 26 7.67 8.88 -6.38
N VAL A 27 6.53 9.56 -6.44
CA VAL A 27 5.79 10.05 -5.29
C VAL A 27 4.38 9.47 -5.36
N ASN A 28 3.90 8.93 -4.27
CA ASN A 28 2.54 8.44 -4.14
C ASN A 28 1.82 9.20 -3.03
N LEU A 29 0.64 9.72 -3.31
CA LEU A 29 -0.25 10.33 -2.33
C LEU A 29 -1.51 9.48 -2.26
N GLU A 30 -1.87 9.07 -1.05
CA GLU A 30 -2.95 8.13 -0.85
C GLU A 30 -3.83 8.57 0.31
N ALA A 31 -5.13 8.39 0.14
CA ALA A 31 -6.10 8.58 1.18
C ALA A 31 -6.96 7.32 1.28
N ASN A 32 -7.05 6.76 2.46
CA ASN A 32 -7.85 5.57 2.74
C ASN A 32 -8.92 5.92 3.76
N GLY A 33 -10.11 5.34 3.59
CA GLY A 33 -11.22 5.52 4.51
C GLY A 33 -11.91 4.21 4.81
N SER A 34 -12.43 4.11 6.03
CA SER A 34 -13.23 3.00 6.50
C SER A 34 -14.67 3.46 6.73
N TYR A 35 -15.62 2.77 6.14
CA TYR A 35 -17.05 3.11 6.15
C TYR A 35 -17.89 1.88 6.56
N PRO A 36 -17.78 1.40 7.80
CA PRO A 36 -18.62 0.29 8.24
C PRO A 36 -20.08 0.73 8.28
N GLY A 37 -20.96 -0.07 7.64
CA GLY A 37 -22.38 0.26 7.57
C GLY A 37 -22.75 1.45 6.69
N GLY A 38 -21.78 2.03 5.99
CA GLY A 38 -21.97 3.18 5.09
C GLY A 38 -21.55 4.53 5.68
N ASP A 39 -21.27 4.60 6.97
CA ASP A 39 -20.83 5.81 7.65
C ASP A 39 -19.30 5.82 7.79
N TYR A 40 -18.70 7.00 7.66
CA TYR A 40 -17.27 7.16 7.86
C TYR A 40 -16.89 6.88 9.32
N GLU A 41 -15.89 6.06 9.53
CA GLU A 41 -15.38 5.75 10.87
C GLU A 41 -13.95 6.23 11.08
N SER A 42 -13.10 5.95 10.13
CA SER A 42 -11.68 6.31 10.23
C SER A 42 -11.05 6.41 8.85
N GLY A 43 -9.89 7.01 8.80
CA GLY A 43 -9.10 7.08 7.57
C GLY A 43 -7.66 7.43 7.84
N ASN A 44 -6.85 7.37 6.81
CA ASN A 44 -5.49 7.86 6.86
C ASN A 44 -5.10 8.58 5.57
N LEU A 45 -4.20 9.52 5.72
CA LEU A 45 -3.53 10.19 4.62
C LEU A 45 -2.06 9.79 4.65
N GLU A 46 -1.53 9.48 3.49
CA GLU A 46 -0.17 8.98 3.36
C GLU A 46 0.53 9.64 2.18
N ALA A 47 1.76 10.05 2.39
CA ALA A 47 2.63 10.56 1.33
C ALA A 47 3.90 9.70 1.32
N GLN A 48 4.18 9.09 0.18
CA GLN A 48 5.31 8.18 0.02
C GLN A 48 6.23 8.70 -1.07
N VAL A 49 7.51 8.66 -0.83
CA VAL A 49 8.53 8.79 -1.86
C VAL A 49 9.20 7.43 -2.02
N GLY A 50 9.43 7.04 -3.25
CA GLY A 50 9.95 5.72 -3.52
C GLY A 50 10.77 5.63 -4.78
N TYR A 51 11.24 4.44 -5.03
CA TYR A 51 11.97 4.09 -6.23
C TYR A 51 11.47 2.73 -6.71
N GLU A 52 11.30 2.61 -8.00
CA GLU A 52 10.82 1.38 -8.62
C GLU A 52 11.67 1.00 -9.83
N GLY A 53 11.64 -0.25 -10.20
CA GLY A 53 12.38 -0.73 -11.34
C GLY A 53 12.02 -2.15 -11.71
N THR A 54 12.63 -2.60 -12.81
CA THR A 54 12.49 -3.96 -13.31
C THR A 54 13.86 -4.58 -13.46
N THR A 55 14.03 -5.79 -12.94
CA THR A 55 15.27 -6.54 -13.11
C THR A 55 15.36 -7.14 -14.52
N THR A 56 16.55 -7.55 -14.93
CA THR A 56 16.74 -8.27 -16.20
C THR A 56 15.98 -9.60 -16.26
N GLY A 57 15.64 -10.18 -15.13
CA GLY A 57 14.82 -11.38 -15.03
C GLY A 57 13.31 -11.13 -15.09
N GLY A 58 12.87 -9.89 -15.29
CA GLY A 58 11.46 -9.55 -15.39
C GLY A 58 10.74 -9.44 -14.03
N ILE A 59 11.47 -9.19 -12.96
CA ILE A 59 10.88 -8.91 -11.64
C ILE A 59 10.71 -7.39 -11.51
N ASP A 60 9.47 -6.95 -11.38
CA ASP A 60 9.15 -5.59 -11.02
C ASP A 60 9.23 -5.43 -9.50
N TRP A 61 9.86 -4.38 -9.04
CA TRP A 61 10.03 -4.12 -7.62
C TRP A 61 9.87 -2.63 -7.29
N TYR A 62 9.52 -2.36 -6.06
CA TYR A 62 9.47 -1.00 -5.55
C TYR A 62 9.81 -0.97 -4.07
N VAL A 63 10.31 0.17 -3.63
CA VAL A 63 10.51 0.51 -2.22
C VAL A 63 10.06 1.94 -2.00
N SER A 64 9.35 2.20 -0.93
CA SER A 64 8.91 3.55 -0.59
C SER A 64 8.89 3.77 0.91
N ALA A 65 8.93 5.03 1.31
CA ALA A 65 8.76 5.45 2.70
C ALA A 65 8.20 6.87 2.74
N GLY A 66 7.48 7.19 3.80
CA GLY A 66 6.96 8.52 3.99
C GLY A 66 6.01 8.63 5.18
N PRO A 67 5.58 9.85 5.49
CA PRO A 67 4.67 10.10 6.60
C PRO A 67 3.26 9.59 6.34
N THR A 68 2.62 9.14 7.39
CA THR A 68 1.20 8.79 7.43
C THR A 68 0.55 9.41 8.65
N VAL A 69 -0.69 9.85 8.51
CA VAL A 69 -1.49 10.38 9.60
C VAL A 69 -2.87 9.73 9.58
N SER A 70 -3.33 9.29 10.72
CA SER A 70 -4.64 8.65 10.88
C SER A 70 -5.65 9.62 11.47
N HIS A 71 -6.91 9.44 11.13
CA HIS A 71 -8.04 10.18 11.69
C HIS A 71 -9.14 9.20 12.09
N THR A 72 -9.75 9.42 13.24
CA THR A 72 -10.87 8.62 13.74
C THR A 72 -12.03 9.54 14.09
N GLU A 73 -13.20 9.29 13.52
CA GLU A 73 -14.38 10.14 13.71
C GLU A 73 -14.88 10.15 15.17
N SER A 74 -14.84 9.00 15.83
CA SER A 74 -15.35 8.89 17.21
C SER A 74 -14.66 9.81 18.21
N THR A 75 -13.43 10.21 17.93
CA THR A 75 -12.64 11.13 18.77
C THR A 75 -12.47 12.51 18.11
N ASP A 76 -12.85 12.63 16.84
CA ASP A 76 -12.61 13.82 16.00
C ASP A 76 -11.16 14.32 16.13
N ASP A 77 -10.23 13.37 16.14
CA ASP A 77 -8.84 13.64 16.43
C ASP A 77 -7.95 13.06 15.32
N TYR A 78 -6.89 13.80 15.04
CA TYR A 78 -5.83 13.32 14.18
C TYR A 78 -4.76 12.67 15.04
N GLY A 79 -4.38 11.46 14.68
CA GLY A 79 -3.26 10.78 15.31
C GLY A 79 -1.93 11.48 15.02
N ASP A 80 -0.89 11.03 15.68
CA ASP A 80 0.45 11.52 15.42
C ASP A 80 0.91 11.15 14.01
N VAL A 81 1.81 11.95 13.47
CA VAL A 81 2.45 11.63 12.18
C VAL A 81 3.44 10.49 12.40
N GLU A 82 3.22 9.40 11.71
CA GLU A 82 4.07 8.21 11.76
C GLU A 82 4.79 8.03 10.43
N ILE A 83 5.81 7.21 10.39
CA ILE A 83 6.53 6.87 9.17
C ILE A 83 6.15 5.45 8.75
N ALA A 84 5.70 5.32 7.51
CA ALA A 84 5.37 4.05 6.90
C ALA A 84 6.34 3.74 5.77
N GLY A 85 6.55 2.46 5.51
CA GLY A 85 7.40 2.01 4.42
C GLY A 85 6.86 0.75 3.77
N TYR A 86 7.14 0.61 2.49
CA TYR A 86 6.70 -0.51 1.66
C TYR A 86 7.88 -1.07 0.87
N LEU A 87 7.90 -2.38 0.74
CA LEU A 87 8.79 -3.08 -0.18
C LEU A 87 7.98 -4.15 -0.89
N GLY A 88 7.92 -4.10 -2.20
CA GLY A 88 7.13 -5.03 -2.98
C GLY A 88 7.84 -5.49 -4.23
N ALA A 89 7.39 -6.64 -4.73
CA ALA A 89 7.85 -7.22 -5.97
C ALA A 89 6.75 -8.03 -6.63
N SER A 90 6.81 -8.10 -7.97
CA SER A 90 5.92 -8.94 -8.75
C SER A 90 6.66 -9.54 -9.95
N LYS A 91 6.16 -10.67 -10.40
CA LYS A 91 6.69 -11.32 -11.60
C LYS A 91 5.56 -11.97 -12.39
N ALA A 92 5.54 -11.70 -13.69
CA ALA A 92 4.69 -12.43 -14.61
C ALA A 92 5.22 -13.87 -14.77
N ILE A 93 4.36 -14.86 -14.54
CA ILE A 93 4.68 -16.28 -14.72
C ILE A 93 4.26 -16.70 -16.12
N THR A 94 3.09 -16.23 -16.55
CA THR A 94 2.56 -16.35 -17.91
C THR A 94 1.93 -15.03 -18.33
N GLU A 95 1.41 -14.94 -19.56
CA GLU A 95 0.68 -13.76 -20.02
C GLU A 95 -0.57 -13.45 -19.19
N SER A 96 -1.13 -14.47 -18.55
CA SER A 96 -2.37 -14.39 -17.78
C SER A 96 -2.17 -14.50 -16.27
N VAL A 97 -1.00 -14.87 -15.81
CA VAL A 97 -0.73 -15.15 -14.39
C VAL A 97 0.51 -14.40 -13.93
N SER A 98 0.38 -13.67 -12.83
CA SER A 98 1.50 -13.06 -12.15
C SER A 98 1.44 -13.31 -10.64
N ALA A 99 2.60 -13.42 -10.03
CA ALA A 99 2.74 -13.52 -8.57
C ALA A 99 3.27 -12.21 -8.02
N TYR A 100 2.85 -11.84 -6.83
CA TYR A 100 3.31 -10.63 -6.18
C TYR A 100 3.42 -10.80 -4.66
N GLY A 101 4.25 -9.97 -4.05
CA GLY A 101 4.38 -9.88 -2.61
C GLY A 101 4.73 -8.47 -2.17
N GLU A 102 4.30 -8.10 -0.98
CA GLU A 102 4.59 -6.81 -0.38
C GLU A 102 4.77 -6.97 1.12
N VAL A 103 5.74 -6.28 1.68
CA VAL A 103 5.88 -6.09 3.12
C VAL A 103 5.69 -4.62 3.46
N TYR A 104 5.07 -4.37 4.58
CA TYR A 104 4.75 -3.05 5.07
C TYR A 104 5.25 -2.92 6.51
N GLY A 105 5.83 -1.78 6.83
CA GLY A 105 6.22 -1.44 8.19
C GLY A 105 5.81 -0.02 8.53
N GLN A 106 5.40 0.19 9.75
CA GLN A 106 5.00 1.49 10.26
C GLN A 106 5.61 1.68 11.65
N SER A 107 6.28 2.82 11.86
CA SER A 107 6.71 3.22 13.18
C SER A 107 5.52 3.77 13.95
N THR A 108 5.31 3.28 15.15
CA THR A 108 4.31 3.83 16.06
C THR A 108 5.00 4.65 17.15
N ASP A 109 4.30 5.63 17.67
CA ASP A 109 4.78 6.43 18.80
C ASP A 109 4.68 5.60 20.08
N GLY A 110 5.66 4.74 20.27
CA GLY A 110 5.72 3.76 21.34
C GLY A 110 6.78 2.71 21.06
N ASP A 111 6.78 1.65 21.81
CA ASP A 111 7.84 0.64 21.77
C ASP A 111 7.66 -0.40 20.65
N ASP A 112 6.48 -0.47 20.01
CA ASP A 112 6.18 -1.51 19.04
C ASP A 112 5.90 -0.93 17.64
N ASN A 113 6.74 -1.30 16.67
CA ASN A 113 6.48 -1.05 15.28
C ASN A 113 5.46 -2.06 14.74
N ALA A 114 4.62 -1.62 13.81
CA ALA A 114 3.68 -2.49 13.14
C ALA A 114 4.27 -3.01 11.83
N TYR A 115 4.11 -4.30 11.59
CA TYR A 115 4.56 -4.94 10.35
C TYR A 115 3.43 -5.80 9.78
N SER A 116 3.33 -5.80 8.47
CA SER A 116 2.41 -6.68 7.76
C SER A 116 2.99 -7.11 6.43
N GLY A 117 2.42 -8.15 5.85
CA GLY A 117 2.83 -8.62 4.55
C GLY A 117 1.67 -9.25 3.82
N LYS A 118 1.76 -9.26 2.50
CA LYS A 118 0.80 -9.96 1.66
C LYS A 118 1.54 -10.64 0.51
N VAL A 119 1.00 -11.77 0.08
CA VAL A 119 1.40 -12.45 -1.14
C VAL A 119 0.16 -12.84 -1.91
N GLY A 120 0.24 -12.87 -3.20
CA GLY A 120 -0.90 -13.20 -4.02
C GLY A 120 -0.53 -13.61 -5.42
N VAL A 121 -1.55 -14.09 -6.11
CA VAL A 121 -1.47 -14.44 -7.52
C VAL A 121 -2.60 -13.71 -8.24
N LYS A 122 -2.28 -13.07 -9.34
CA LYS A 122 -3.23 -12.34 -10.16
C LYS A 122 -3.46 -13.09 -11.47
N PHE A 123 -4.72 -13.32 -11.79
CA PHE A 123 -5.15 -13.90 -13.05
C PHE A 123 -5.84 -12.81 -13.90
N VAL A 124 -5.47 -12.74 -15.17
CA VAL A 124 -6.08 -11.80 -16.13
C VAL A 124 -6.78 -12.62 -17.23
N PHE A 125 -8.01 -12.31 -17.51
CA PHE A 125 -8.85 -13.00 -18.50
C PHE A 125 -9.05 -12.14 -19.74
#